data_d609f3a12e162bbf67c32ae0c8c4a3cd
#
_entry.id   d609f3a12e162bbf67c32ae0c8c4a3cd
#
_cell.length_a   1.000
_cell.length_b   1.000
_cell.length_c   1.000
_cell.angle_alpha   90.00
_cell.angle_beta   90.00
_cell.angle_gamma   90.00
#
_symmetry.space_group_name_H-M   'P 1'
#
loop_
_entity.id
_entity.type
_entity.pdbx_description
1 polymer ?
#
loop_
_entity_poly.entity_id
_entity_poly.type
_entity_poly.pdbx_seq_one_letter_code
_entity_poly.pdbx_strand_id
1 'polypeptide(L)'
;MTNAVKNFFGIIPGTMKPEYHYKSPKVPDFADMLVDLCEYCRPRLCICDAVVGMEGNGPTQGSARSIGCLIAAQSAHKLDLAACGLIGLMPSEVPTLSAAIRRGLCPDSAEKLTIFGEPAAFAVPDYKTVPSQASVFFRSGGKGVFAKLADSFLFHMLTPYPKLRASACVGCKKCANICPAKAITMRGGKPDIDRKACIHCFCCQEFCPKGAMQVGRSVLAKLLEKG
;
A
#
# COMPACT_ATOMS: atom_id res chain seq x y z
N MET A 1 1.29 -4.91 0.06
CA MET A 1 2.66 -5.40 -0.16
C MET A 1 3.35 -4.53 -1.21
N THR A 2 4.64 -4.22 -1.05
CA THR A 2 5.49 -3.62 -2.09
C THR A 2 6.54 -4.64 -2.47
N ASN A 3 6.49 -5.14 -3.70
CA ASN A 3 7.42 -6.12 -4.23
C ASN A 3 7.51 -5.92 -5.76
N ALA A 4 7.60 -6.95 -6.60
CA ALA A 4 7.94 -6.80 -8.01
C ALA A 4 6.96 -5.89 -8.79
N VAL A 5 5.66 -6.16 -8.77
CA VAL A 5 4.68 -5.35 -9.53
C VAL A 5 4.68 -3.90 -9.09
N LYS A 6 4.57 -3.62 -7.79
CA LYS A 6 4.55 -2.25 -7.30
C LYS A 6 5.90 -1.53 -7.47
N ASN A 7 7.01 -2.26 -7.58
CA ASN A 7 8.34 -1.68 -7.84
C ASN A 7 8.39 -0.92 -9.17
N PHE A 8 7.64 -1.38 -10.19
CA PHE A 8 7.55 -0.68 -11.48
C PHE A 8 6.98 0.74 -11.37
N PHE A 9 6.26 1.09 -10.31
CA PHE A 9 5.91 2.47 -10.07
C PHE A 9 7.13 3.39 -9.90
N GLY A 10 8.29 2.79 -9.65
CA GLY A 10 9.59 3.48 -9.60
C GLY A 10 10.04 4.10 -10.92
N ILE A 11 9.59 3.58 -12.07
CA ILE A 11 9.97 4.13 -13.40
C ILE A 11 9.24 5.44 -13.71
N ILE A 12 8.12 5.71 -13.03
CA ILE A 12 7.42 6.98 -13.17
C ILE A 12 8.25 8.07 -12.47
N PRO A 13 8.56 9.19 -13.14
CA PRO A 13 9.27 10.31 -12.53
C PRO A 13 8.59 10.74 -11.22
N GLY A 14 9.41 10.96 -10.17
CA GLY A 14 8.91 11.23 -8.81
C GLY A 14 7.93 12.39 -8.73
N THR A 15 8.12 13.43 -9.56
CA THR A 15 7.22 14.60 -9.65
C THR A 15 5.84 14.27 -10.24
N MET A 16 5.71 13.18 -11.02
CA MET A 16 4.45 12.73 -11.65
C MET A 16 3.68 11.73 -10.79
N LYS A 17 4.33 11.03 -9.86
CA LYS A 17 3.68 10.02 -9.00
C LYS A 17 2.42 10.52 -8.29
N PRO A 18 2.40 11.75 -7.71
CA PRO A 18 1.20 12.28 -7.09
C PRO A 18 0.01 12.42 -8.05
N GLU A 19 0.28 12.73 -9.33
CA GLU A 19 -0.76 12.83 -10.35
C GLU A 19 -1.44 11.48 -10.61
N TYR A 20 -0.66 10.38 -10.64
CA TYR A 20 -1.22 9.03 -10.79
C TYR A 20 -2.08 8.63 -9.58
N HIS A 21 -1.69 9.01 -8.37
CA HIS A 21 -2.54 8.82 -7.19
C HIS A 21 -3.84 9.63 -7.27
N TYR A 22 -3.78 10.82 -7.85
CA TYR A 22 -4.96 11.68 -8.03
C TYR A 22 -5.91 11.13 -9.10
N LYS A 23 -5.37 10.63 -10.23
CA LYS A 23 -6.14 10.04 -11.32
C LYS A 23 -6.78 8.71 -10.94
N SER A 24 -6.14 7.93 -10.07
CA SER A 24 -6.63 6.62 -9.61
C SER A 24 -6.75 6.62 -8.07
N PRO A 25 -7.71 7.37 -7.49
CA PRO A 25 -7.83 7.51 -6.04
C PRO A 25 -8.36 6.25 -5.35
N LYS A 26 -9.04 5.38 -6.09
CA LYS A 26 -9.53 4.10 -5.57
C LYS A 26 -8.42 3.04 -5.64
N VAL A 27 -8.27 2.27 -4.58
CA VAL A 27 -7.24 1.23 -4.49
C VAL A 27 -7.30 0.22 -5.65
N PRO A 28 -8.47 -0.29 -6.07
CA PRO A 28 -8.54 -1.21 -7.22
C PRO A 28 -8.06 -0.57 -8.53
N ASP A 29 -8.48 0.67 -8.81
CA ASP A 29 -8.11 1.38 -10.05
C ASP A 29 -6.59 1.65 -10.08
N PHE A 30 -6.01 2.00 -8.91
CA PHE A 30 -4.57 2.19 -8.77
C PHE A 30 -3.81 0.88 -8.94
N ALA A 31 -4.35 -0.23 -8.43
CA ALA A 31 -3.77 -1.56 -8.60
C ALA A 31 -3.80 -2.01 -10.06
N ASP A 32 -4.90 -1.78 -10.78
CA ASP A 32 -5.00 -2.06 -12.21
C ASP A 32 -3.97 -1.26 -13.00
N MET A 33 -3.79 0.03 -12.71
CA MET A 33 -2.77 0.87 -13.34
C MET A 33 -1.34 0.35 -13.08
N LEU A 34 -1.04 -0.16 -11.87
CA LEU A 34 0.25 -0.76 -11.57
C LEU A 34 0.49 -2.06 -12.34
N VAL A 35 -0.55 -2.86 -12.52
CA VAL A 35 -0.49 -4.07 -13.36
C VAL A 35 -0.27 -3.69 -14.82
N ASP A 36 -0.99 -2.70 -15.36
CA ASP A 36 -0.79 -2.21 -16.73
C ASP A 36 0.65 -1.74 -16.94
N LEU A 37 1.20 -1.01 -15.98
CA LEU A 37 2.58 -0.53 -16.04
C LEU A 37 3.59 -1.69 -16.08
N CYS A 38 3.37 -2.72 -15.25
CA CYS A 38 4.20 -3.93 -15.24
C CYS A 38 4.12 -4.68 -16.56
N GLU A 39 2.92 -4.86 -17.12
CA GLU A 39 2.67 -5.53 -18.39
C GLU A 39 3.26 -4.74 -19.57
N TYR A 40 3.22 -3.41 -19.52
CA TYR A 40 3.88 -2.56 -20.50
C TYR A 40 5.40 -2.73 -20.50
N CYS A 41 6.02 -2.80 -19.31
CA CYS A 41 7.47 -2.97 -19.14
C CYS A 41 7.98 -4.36 -19.54
N ARG A 42 7.14 -5.40 -19.42
CA ARG A 42 7.45 -6.79 -19.77
C ARG A 42 8.81 -7.27 -19.24
N PRO A 43 9.01 -7.30 -17.90
CA PRO A 43 10.27 -7.74 -17.34
C PRO A 43 10.58 -9.19 -17.75
N ARG A 44 11.81 -9.44 -18.17
CA ARG A 44 12.29 -10.79 -18.52
C ARG A 44 12.62 -11.62 -17.28
N LEU A 45 13.06 -10.95 -16.24
CA LEU A 45 13.43 -11.55 -14.97
C LEU A 45 13.12 -10.55 -13.85
N CYS A 46 12.47 -11.04 -12.81
CA CYS A 46 12.27 -10.33 -11.56
C CYS A 46 13.04 -11.06 -10.46
N ILE A 47 13.74 -10.31 -9.63
CA ILE A 47 14.45 -10.82 -8.46
C ILE A 47 13.99 -10.02 -7.26
N CYS A 48 13.57 -10.71 -6.21
CA CYS A 48 13.26 -10.12 -4.91
C CYS A 48 14.35 -10.51 -3.93
N ASP A 49 14.99 -9.50 -3.34
CA ASP A 49 15.79 -9.69 -2.15
C ASP A 49 14.85 -9.81 -0.95
N ALA A 50 14.67 -11.04 -0.48
CA ALA A 50 13.90 -11.39 0.70
C ALA A 50 14.81 -11.88 1.83
N VAL A 51 16.08 -11.43 1.89
CA VAL A 51 16.96 -11.71 3.04
C VAL A 51 16.42 -11.03 4.28
N VAL A 52 16.05 -9.75 4.17
CA VAL A 52 15.40 -8.99 5.24
C VAL A 52 14.20 -8.26 4.68
N GLY A 53 13.00 -8.61 5.13
CA GLY A 53 11.77 -7.90 4.83
C GLY A 53 11.47 -6.80 5.84
N MET A 54 10.55 -5.90 5.48
CA MET A 54 10.01 -4.90 6.39
C MET A 54 8.59 -5.27 6.77
N GLU A 55 8.36 -5.63 8.03
CA GLU A 55 7.03 -5.88 8.58
C GLU A 55 6.42 -4.64 9.24
N GLY A 56 5.10 -4.60 9.41
CA GLY A 56 4.39 -3.51 10.07
C GLY A 56 4.21 -2.28 9.17
N ASN A 57 4.31 -1.08 9.74
CA ASN A 57 3.94 0.19 9.09
C ASN A 57 4.99 0.70 8.08
N GLY A 58 5.27 -0.07 7.04
CA GLY A 58 6.08 0.41 5.91
C GLY A 58 5.41 1.60 5.18
N PRO A 59 6.17 2.34 4.34
CA PRO A 59 7.54 2.07 3.91
C PRO A 59 8.63 2.63 4.86
N THR A 60 8.30 3.45 5.85
CA THR A 60 9.29 4.19 6.67
C THR A 60 9.19 3.94 8.17
N GLN A 61 8.19 3.23 8.64
CA GLN A 61 7.89 3.00 10.06
C GLN A 61 7.70 1.51 10.39
N GLY A 62 8.21 0.63 9.55
CA GLY A 62 8.22 -0.80 9.78
C GLY A 62 9.45 -1.26 10.55
N SER A 63 9.46 -2.53 10.93
CA SER A 63 10.56 -3.22 11.58
C SER A 63 11.23 -4.19 10.62
N ALA A 64 12.52 -4.41 10.75
CA ALA A 64 13.23 -5.42 9.99
C ALA A 64 12.82 -6.83 10.46
N ARG A 65 12.56 -7.73 9.51
CA ARG A 65 12.27 -9.14 9.75
C ARG A 65 13.13 -10.00 8.83
N SER A 66 13.93 -10.88 9.38
CA SER A 66 14.73 -11.83 8.60
C SER A 66 13.82 -12.88 7.98
N ILE A 67 14.02 -13.14 6.68
CA ILE A 67 13.37 -14.21 5.90
C ILE A 67 14.47 -15.12 5.36
N GLY A 68 15.56 -14.56 4.82
CA GLY A 68 16.80 -15.26 4.51
C GLY A 68 16.88 -15.88 3.11
N CYS A 69 16.06 -15.45 2.15
CA CYS A 69 16.08 -16.00 0.80
C CYS A 69 16.09 -14.95 -0.30
N LEU A 70 16.37 -15.40 -1.52
CA LEU A 70 16.12 -14.67 -2.76
C LEU A 70 15.01 -15.38 -3.54
N ILE A 71 14.12 -14.62 -4.15
CA ILE A 71 13.07 -15.16 -5.00
C ILE A 71 13.29 -14.63 -6.41
N ALA A 72 13.28 -15.50 -7.41
CA ALA A 72 13.39 -15.12 -8.81
C ALA A 72 12.28 -15.75 -9.65
N ALA A 73 11.74 -14.97 -10.59
CA ALA A 73 10.74 -15.46 -11.53
C ALA A 73 10.75 -14.64 -12.82
N GLN A 74 10.31 -15.23 -13.92
CA GLN A 74 10.10 -14.53 -15.19
C GLN A 74 8.82 -13.67 -15.18
N SER A 75 7.91 -13.91 -14.25
CA SER A 75 6.68 -13.13 -14.06
C SER A 75 6.70 -12.41 -12.73
N ALA A 76 6.55 -11.09 -12.75
CA ALA A 76 6.43 -10.26 -11.56
C ALA A 76 5.23 -10.66 -10.68
N HIS A 77 4.11 -11.05 -11.32
CA HIS A 77 2.90 -11.46 -10.61
C HIS A 77 3.10 -12.80 -9.88
N LYS A 78 3.76 -13.77 -10.52
CA LYS A 78 4.07 -15.07 -9.89
C LYS A 78 5.10 -14.91 -8.78
N LEU A 79 6.07 -14.00 -8.93
CA LEU A 79 7.01 -13.66 -7.87
C LEU A 79 6.31 -13.06 -6.66
N ASP A 80 5.42 -12.08 -6.87
CA ASP A 80 4.62 -11.48 -5.80
C ASP A 80 3.75 -12.51 -5.10
N LEU A 81 3.17 -13.46 -5.85
CA LEU A 81 2.35 -14.55 -5.31
C LEU A 81 3.19 -15.52 -4.45
N ALA A 82 4.39 -15.90 -4.90
CA ALA A 82 5.31 -16.72 -4.12
C ALA A 82 5.72 -16.03 -2.82
N ALA A 83 6.04 -14.73 -2.88
CA ALA A 83 6.38 -13.93 -1.69
C ALA A 83 5.21 -13.86 -0.69
N CYS A 84 3.95 -13.77 -1.16
CA CYS A 84 2.77 -13.85 -0.30
C CYS A 84 2.70 -15.17 0.46
N GLY A 85 2.97 -16.30 -0.21
CA GLY A 85 3.00 -17.62 0.41
C GLY A 85 4.02 -17.72 1.55
N LEU A 86 5.20 -17.12 1.39
CA LEU A 86 6.25 -17.13 2.43
C LEU A 86 5.86 -16.38 3.71
N ILE A 87 5.11 -15.29 3.58
CA ILE A 87 4.75 -14.43 4.73
C ILE A 87 3.29 -14.64 5.21
N GLY A 88 2.62 -15.71 4.73
CA GLY A 88 1.25 -16.03 5.13
C GLY A 88 0.20 -14.99 4.75
N LEU A 89 0.47 -14.16 3.72
CA LEU A 89 -0.44 -13.13 3.26
C LEU A 89 -1.38 -13.68 2.18
N MET A 90 -2.68 -13.48 2.33
CA MET A 90 -3.64 -13.92 1.32
C MET A 90 -3.52 -13.07 0.04
N PRO A 91 -3.51 -13.66 -1.16
CA PRO A 91 -3.44 -12.91 -2.42
C PRO A 91 -4.55 -11.87 -2.58
N SER A 92 -5.74 -12.14 -2.02
CA SER A 92 -6.89 -11.21 -2.00
C SER A 92 -6.64 -9.94 -1.19
N GLU A 93 -5.71 -9.96 -0.25
CA GLU A 93 -5.34 -8.80 0.56
C GLU A 93 -4.33 -7.89 -0.16
N VAL A 94 -3.77 -8.35 -1.29
CA VAL A 94 -2.82 -7.60 -2.12
C VAL A 94 -3.53 -7.10 -3.38
N PRO A 95 -3.86 -5.79 -3.46
CA PRO A 95 -4.64 -5.24 -4.57
C PRO A 95 -4.08 -5.55 -5.96
N THR A 96 -2.74 -5.51 -6.12
CA THR A 96 -2.09 -5.83 -7.40
C THR A 96 -2.20 -7.31 -7.76
N LEU A 97 -2.16 -8.23 -6.79
CA LEU A 97 -2.43 -9.65 -7.03
C LEU A 97 -3.89 -9.91 -7.33
N SER A 98 -4.82 -9.28 -6.58
CA SER A 98 -6.26 -9.38 -6.90
C SER A 98 -6.56 -8.93 -8.33
N ALA A 99 -5.93 -7.85 -8.81
CA ALA A 99 -6.04 -7.38 -10.17
C ALA A 99 -5.42 -8.36 -11.18
N ALA A 100 -4.22 -8.88 -10.90
CA ALA A 100 -3.53 -9.84 -11.76
C ALA A 100 -4.30 -11.17 -11.90
N ILE A 101 -4.82 -11.71 -10.80
CA ILE A 101 -5.64 -12.94 -10.77
C ILE A 101 -6.92 -12.75 -11.59
N ARG A 102 -7.65 -11.66 -11.39
CA ARG A 102 -8.85 -11.33 -12.17
C ARG A 102 -8.58 -11.25 -13.67
N ARG A 103 -7.36 -10.84 -14.05
CA ARG A 103 -6.91 -10.70 -15.44
C ARG A 103 -6.26 -11.98 -16.00
N GLY A 104 -6.17 -13.05 -15.21
CA GLY A 104 -5.57 -14.33 -15.64
C GLY A 104 -4.04 -14.30 -15.78
N LEU A 105 -3.35 -13.32 -15.17
CA LEU A 105 -1.90 -13.12 -15.27
C LEU A 105 -1.10 -14.01 -14.31
N CYS A 106 -1.74 -14.50 -13.24
CA CYS A 106 -1.19 -15.51 -12.33
C CYS A 106 -2.29 -16.38 -11.72
N PRO A 107 -1.94 -17.54 -11.13
CA PRO A 107 -2.86 -18.33 -10.34
C PRO A 107 -3.41 -17.59 -9.12
N ASP A 108 -4.48 -18.10 -8.54
CA ASP A 108 -5.15 -17.54 -7.36
C ASP A 108 -4.49 -17.97 -6.03
N SER A 109 -3.52 -18.90 -6.08
CA SER A 109 -2.88 -19.47 -4.90
C SER A 109 -1.42 -19.84 -5.20
N ALA A 110 -0.55 -19.72 -4.20
CA ALA A 110 0.87 -20.04 -4.30
C ALA A 110 1.13 -21.53 -4.51
N GLU A 111 0.25 -22.40 -4.02
CA GLU A 111 0.35 -23.87 -4.21
C GLU A 111 0.24 -24.30 -5.69
N LYS A 112 -0.36 -23.45 -6.54
CA LYS A 112 -0.46 -23.67 -7.98
C LYS A 112 0.79 -23.24 -8.76
N LEU A 113 1.80 -22.69 -8.06
CA LEU A 113 3.08 -22.33 -8.68
C LEU A 113 4.01 -23.55 -8.74
N THR A 114 4.74 -23.67 -9.84
CA THR A 114 5.91 -24.55 -9.89
C THR A 114 7.08 -23.79 -9.31
N ILE A 115 7.55 -24.20 -8.12
CA ILE A 115 8.66 -23.57 -7.40
C ILE A 115 9.84 -24.54 -7.39
N PHE A 116 11.02 -24.05 -7.73
CA PHE A 116 12.28 -24.77 -7.60
C PHE A 116 12.96 -24.27 -6.30
N GLY A 117 13.23 -25.20 -5.40
CA GLY A 117 13.77 -24.93 -4.05
C GLY A 117 12.81 -25.34 -2.95
N GLU A 118 13.10 -24.93 -1.73
CA GLU A 118 12.35 -25.33 -0.54
C GLU A 118 11.70 -24.13 0.16
N PRO A 119 10.56 -23.63 -0.34
CA PRO A 119 9.92 -22.44 0.20
C PRO A 119 9.51 -22.60 1.68
N ALA A 120 9.19 -23.81 2.13
CA ALA A 120 8.83 -24.06 3.53
C ALA A 120 9.95 -23.73 4.52
N ALA A 121 11.23 -23.85 4.09
CA ALA A 121 12.40 -23.48 4.93
C ALA A 121 12.49 -21.98 5.22
N PHE A 122 11.82 -21.15 4.42
CA PHE A 122 11.86 -19.68 4.50
C PHE A 122 10.50 -19.08 4.88
N ALA A 123 9.53 -19.92 5.23
CA ALA A 123 8.19 -19.46 5.60
C ALA A 123 8.22 -18.70 6.94
N VAL A 124 7.57 -17.55 6.99
CA VAL A 124 7.43 -16.70 8.18
C VAL A 124 5.93 -16.42 8.41
N PRO A 125 5.19 -17.40 8.93
CA PRO A 125 3.73 -17.30 9.04
C PRO A 125 3.27 -16.24 10.04
N ASP A 126 4.12 -15.83 10.99
CA ASP A 126 3.90 -14.79 11.98
C ASP A 126 4.36 -13.39 11.52
N TYR A 127 4.57 -13.21 10.21
CA TYR A 127 4.96 -11.92 9.64
C TYR A 127 3.86 -10.86 9.88
N LYS A 128 4.24 -9.74 10.47
CA LYS A 128 3.29 -8.69 10.83
C LYS A 128 2.86 -7.89 9.61
N THR A 129 1.77 -8.30 9.00
CA THR A 129 1.16 -7.55 7.90
C THR A 129 0.31 -6.39 8.44
N VAL A 130 0.23 -5.31 7.67
CA VAL A 130 -0.74 -4.24 7.94
C VAL A 130 -1.93 -4.46 7.02
N PRO A 131 -3.16 -4.50 7.54
CA PRO A 131 -4.34 -4.64 6.71
C PRO A 131 -4.32 -3.61 5.57
N SER A 132 -4.46 -4.08 4.33
CA SER A 132 -4.61 -3.19 3.19
C SER A 132 -5.85 -2.34 3.38
N GLN A 133 -5.82 -1.07 2.95
CA GLN A 133 -7.03 -0.24 2.94
C GLN A 133 -8.19 -0.89 2.16
N ALA A 134 -7.88 -1.83 1.26
CA ALA A 134 -8.87 -2.63 0.56
C ALA A 134 -9.64 -3.60 1.49
N SER A 135 -9.02 -4.09 2.58
CA SER A 135 -9.67 -5.00 3.53
C SER A 135 -10.61 -4.28 4.52
N VAL A 136 -10.48 -2.95 4.64
CA VAL A 136 -11.37 -2.13 5.48
C VAL A 136 -12.67 -1.75 4.74
N PHE A 137 -12.82 -2.09 3.45
CA PHE A 137 -14.09 -1.98 2.75
C PHE A 137 -15.07 -3.09 3.18
N PHE A 138 -15.54 -3.02 4.40
CA PHE A 138 -16.79 -3.65 4.80
C PHE A 138 -17.91 -2.94 4.02
N ARG A 139 -18.14 -3.36 2.77
CA ARG A 139 -19.41 -3.04 2.12
C ARG A 139 -20.47 -3.83 2.84
N SER A 140 -21.18 -3.20 3.76
CA SER A 140 -22.45 -3.72 4.19
C SER A 140 -23.30 -3.83 2.90
N GLY A 141 -23.71 -5.04 2.53
CA GLY A 141 -24.49 -5.28 1.31
C GLY A 141 -25.91 -4.68 1.36
N GLY A 142 -26.13 -3.70 2.19
CA GLY A 142 -27.39 -3.02 2.38
C GLY A 142 -27.74 -2.12 1.20
N LYS A 143 -28.86 -2.43 0.53
CA LYS A 143 -29.40 -1.68 -0.62
C LYS A 143 -30.23 -0.45 -0.20
N GLY A 144 -29.83 0.30 0.84
CA GLY A 144 -30.61 1.45 1.32
C GLY A 144 -29.78 2.74 1.46
N VAL A 145 -30.45 3.92 1.45
CA VAL A 145 -29.80 5.22 1.64
C VAL A 145 -29.11 5.29 3.03
N PHE A 146 -29.71 4.72 4.05
CA PHE A 146 -29.14 4.63 5.40
C PHE A 146 -27.88 3.75 5.44
N ALA A 147 -27.82 2.65 4.68
CA ALA A 147 -26.63 1.82 4.59
C ALA A 147 -25.48 2.58 3.91
N LYS A 148 -25.76 3.36 2.87
CA LYS A 148 -24.77 4.22 2.20
C LYS A 148 -24.22 5.33 3.11
N LEU A 149 -25.07 5.93 3.94
CA LEU A 149 -24.67 6.94 4.91
C LEU A 149 -23.81 6.33 6.04
N ALA A 150 -24.21 5.16 6.55
CA ALA A 150 -23.45 4.43 7.55
C ALA A 150 -22.08 3.98 7.00
N ASP A 151 -22.04 3.45 5.77
CA ASP A 151 -20.81 3.06 5.08
C ASP A 151 -19.89 4.26 4.87
N SER A 152 -20.43 5.42 4.49
CA SER A 152 -19.65 6.65 4.31
C SER A 152 -19.08 7.16 5.65
N PHE A 153 -19.88 7.13 6.71
CA PHE A 153 -19.44 7.54 8.04
C PHE A 153 -18.36 6.60 8.60
N LEU A 154 -18.59 5.29 8.49
CA LEU A 154 -17.63 4.26 8.94
C LEU A 154 -16.34 4.33 8.12
N PHE A 155 -16.43 4.56 6.81
CA PHE A 155 -15.28 4.79 5.95
C PHE A 155 -14.44 5.97 6.44
N HIS A 156 -15.03 7.12 6.72
CA HIS A 156 -14.30 8.28 7.24
C HIS A 156 -13.67 8.03 8.63
N MET A 157 -14.33 7.23 9.46
CA MET A 157 -13.81 6.90 10.78
C MET A 157 -12.68 5.87 10.74
N LEU A 158 -12.70 4.93 9.81
CA LEU A 158 -11.70 3.85 9.75
C LEU A 158 -10.54 4.16 8.81
N THR A 159 -10.71 5.07 7.85
CA THR A 159 -9.67 5.42 6.88
C THR A 159 -8.48 6.12 7.57
N PRO A 160 -7.26 5.61 7.39
CA PRO A 160 -6.06 6.30 7.85
C PRO A 160 -5.92 7.68 7.20
N TYR A 161 -5.39 8.64 7.92
CA TYR A 161 -5.21 10.01 7.44
C TYR A 161 -3.81 10.54 7.76
N PRO A 162 -3.28 11.48 6.96
CA PRO A 162 -2.01 12.11 7.28
C PRO A 162 -2.15 12.99 8.53
N LYS A 163 -1.22 12.80 9.49
CA LYS A 163 -1.16 13.54 10.74
C LYS A 163 0.20 14.22 10.91
N LEU A 164 0.20 15.48 11.31
CA LEU A 164 1.43 16.21 11.61
C LEU A 164 1.94 15.90 13.02
N ARG A 165 3.23 15.53 13.14
CA ARG A 165 4.01 15.59 14.37
C ARG A 165 4.73 16.94 14.42
N ALA A 166 4.12 17.90 15.11
CA ALA A 166 4.55 19.30 15.08
C ALA A 166 5.99 19.52 15.57
N SER A 167 6.49 18.71 16.53
CA SER A 167 7.85 18.78 17.06
C SER A 167 8.94 18.44 16.04
N ALA A 168 8.63 17.61 15.03
CA ALA A 168 9.58 17.23 13.99
C ALA A 168 9.48 18.11 12.72
N CYS A 169 8.47 18.98 12.65
CA CYS A 169 8.22 19.78 11.46
C CYS A 169 9.11 21.04 11.43
N VAL A 170 9.88 21.17 10.35
CA VAL A 170 10.77 22.32 10.10
C VAL A 170 10.17 23.36 9.11
N GLY A 171 8.89 23.23 8.73
CA GLY A 171 8.21 24.21 7.86
C GLY A 171 8.68 24.24 6.41
N CYS A 172 9.34 23.21 5.89
CA CYS A 172 10.00 23.19 4.57
C CYS A 172 9.04 23.18 3.36
N LYS A 173 7.72 23.17 3.56
CA LYS A 173 6.65 23.22 2.54
C LYS A 173 6.61 22.03 1.56
N LYS A 174 7.53 21.05 1.62
CA LYS A 174 7.55 19.92 0.68
C LYS A 174 6.23 19.14 0.63
N CYS A 175 5.58 18.93 1.77
CA CYS A 175 4.28 18.26 1.84
C CYS A 175 3.16 19.02 1.13
N ALA A 176 3.15 20.37 1.19
CA ALA A 176 2.18 21.18 0.47
C ALA A 176 2.45 21.16 -1.04
N ASN A 177 3.72 21.30 -1.44
CA ASN A 177 4.11 21.33 -2.85
C ASN A 177 3.84 19.99 -3.58
N ILE A 178 4.02 18.85 -2.89
CA ILE A 178 3.82 17.52 -3.48
C ILE A 178 2.35 17.08 -3.45
N CYS A 179 1.46 17.78 -2.75
CA CYS A 179 0.07 17.35 -2.60
C CYS A 179 -0.70 17.47 -3.92
N PRO A 180 -1.13 16.35 -4.55
CA PRO A 180 -1.80 16.40 -5.86
C PRO A 180 -3.21 16.99 -5.75
N ALA A 181 -3.87 16.79 -4.61
CA ALA A 181 -5.19 17.34 -4.31
C ALA A 181 -5.13 18.79 -3.78
N LYS A 182 -3.92 19.37 -3.63
CA LYS A 182 -3.71 20.70 -3.02
C LYS A 182 -4.41 20.87 -1.65
N ALA A 183 -4.57 19.77 -0.94
CA ALA A 183 -5.26 19.69 0.35
C ALA A 183 -4.40 20.18 1.53
N ILE A 184 -3.20 20.71 1.31
CA ILE A 184 -2.29 21.14 2.36
C ILE A 184 -1.92 22.62 2.15
N THR A 185 -2.29 23.45 3.11
CA THR A 185 -1.88 24.85 3.20
C THR A 185 -0.91 25.05 4.33
N MET A 186 -0.07 26.09 4.26
CA MET A 186 0.86 26.41 5.35
C MET A 186 0.26 27.51 6.22
N ARG A 187 0.08 27.23 7.51
CA ARG A 187 -0.37 28.20 8.52
C ARG A 187 0.63 28.27 9.67
N GLY A 188 1.10 29.45 10.01
CA GLY A 188 2.11 29.61 11.05
C GLY A 188 3.39 28.78 10.85
N GLY A 189 3.83 28.60 9.58
CA GLY A 189 5.01 27.80 9.24
C GLY A 189 4.78 26.28 9.29
N LYS A 190 3.58 25.80 9.56
CA LYS A 190 3.22 24.37 9.64
C LYS A 190 2.13 23.99 8.65
N PRO A 191 2.10 22.72 8.17
CA PRO A 191 1.05 22.26 7.28
C PRO A 191 -0.28 22.12 8.03
N ASP A 192 -1.33 22.69 7.44
CA ASP A 192 -2.73 22.49 7.79
C ASP A 192 -3.39 21.68 6.68
N ILE A 193 -4.07 20.60 7.03
CA ILE A 193 -4.56 19.58 6.09
C ILE A 193 -6.08 19.66 6.02
N ASP A 194 -6.60 20.04 4.86
CA ASP A 194 -8.02 19.91 4.57
C ASP A 194 -8.38 18.41 4.34
N ARG A 195 -9.02 17.82 5.35
CA ARG A 195 -9.42 16.40 5.32
C ARG A 195 -10.51 16.09 4.30
N LYS A 196 -11.29 17.08 3.86
CA LYS A 196 -12.34 16.88 2.85
C LYS A 196 -11.74 16.81 1.45
N ALA A 197 -10.71 17.61 1.18
CA ALA A 197 -9.98 17.61 -0.08
C ALA A 197 -8.91 16.49 -0.16
N CYS A 198 -8.51 15.91 0.98
CA CYS A 198 -7.43 14.92 1.06
C CYS A 198 -7.87 13.58 0.45
N ILE A 199 -7.14 13.09 -0.54
CA ILE A 199 -7.35 11.78 -1.20
C ILE A 199 -6.62 10.62 -0.50
N HIS A 200 -6.04 10.83 0.66
CA HIS A 200 -5.36 9.83 1.49
C HIS A 200 -4.22 9.06 0.78
N CYS A 201 -3.53 9.68 -0.19
CA CYS A 201 -2.44 9.07 -0.96
C CYS A 201 -1.11 8.97 -0.20
N PHE A 202 -0.95 9.66 0.91
CA PHE A 202 0.24 9.71 1.77
C PHE A 202 1.54 10.22 1.10
N CYS A 203 1.51 10.78 -0.10
CA CYS A 203 2.67 11.41 -0.71
C CYS A 203 3.35 12.43 0.22
N CYS A 204 2.58 13.18 1.00
CA CYS A 204 3.10 14.12 2.00
C CYS A 204 3.95 13.44 3.09
N GLN A 205 3.67 12.17 3.41
CA GLN A 205 4.45 11.36 4.36
C GLN A 205 5.74 10.88 3.69
N GLU A 206 5.64 10.29 2.51
CA GLU A 206 6.79 9.73 1.78
C GLU A 206 7.85 10.80 1.47
N PHE A 207 7.41 11.99 1.08
CA PHE A 207 8.32 13.10 0.74
C PHE A 207 8.75 13.97 1.92
N CYS A 208 8.33 13.65 3.15
CA CYS A 208 8.73 14.42 4.32
C CYS A 208 10.15 14.04 4.80
N PRO A 209 11.19 14.89 4.61
CA PRO A 209 12.58 14.52 4.94
C PRO A 209 12.83 14.41 6.44
N LYS A 210 11.91 14.88 7.27
CA LYS A 210 11.98 14.84 8.73
C LYS A 210 11.01 13.84 9.36
N GLY A 211 10.29 13.04 8.54
CA GLY A 211 9.28 12.12 9.05
C GLY A 211 8.20 12.78 9.91
N ALA A 212 7.98 14.09 9.72
CA ALA A 212 7.00 14.85 10.49
C ALA A 212 5.56 14.52 10.11
N MET A 213 5.32 14.07 8.87
CA MET A 213 4.03 13.59 8.42
C MET A 213 3.92 12.08 8.72
N GLN A 214 2.92 11.71 9.49
CA GLN A 214 2.71 10.33 9.94
C GLN A 214 1.32 9.83 9.53
N VAL A 215 1.11 8.51 9.59
CA VAL A 215 -0.21 7.90 9.44
C VAL A 215 -0.96 8.05 10.76
N GLY A 216 -2.05 8.81 10.75
CA GLY A 216 -3.01 8.89 11.84
C GLY A 216 -4.11 7.86 11.63
N ARG A 217 -4.60 7.28 12.74
CA ARG A 217 -5.77 6.38 12.76
C ARG A 217 -6.71 6.83 13.87
N SER A 218 -8.01 6.65 13.67
CA SER A 218 -8.99 6.93 14.71
C SER A 218 -8.85 5.96 15.90
N VAL A 219 -9.41 6.30 17.03
CA VAL A 219 -9.40 5.45 18.21
C VAL A 219 -10.12 4.13 17.92
N LEU A 220 -11.25 4.19 17.19
CA LEU A 220 -12.02 3.01 16.80
C LEU A 220 -11.20 2.07 15.89
N ALA A 221 -10.49 2.62 14.89
CA ALA A 221 -9.62 1.83 14.02
C ALA A 221 -8.51 1.11 14.81
N LYS A 222 -7.94 1.78 15.82
CA LYS A 222 -6.90 1.19 16.69
C LYS A 222 -7.44 0.08 17.59
N LEU A 223 -8.69 0.17 18.03
CA LEU A 223 -9.33 -0.87 18.86
C LEU A 223 -9.63 -2.13 18.04
N LEU A 224 -10.10 -1.96 16.80
CA LEU A 224 -10.37 -3.07 15.88
C LEU A 224 -9.12 -3.82 15.39
N GLU A 225 -7.94 -3.20 15.47
CA GLU A 225 -6.66 -3.83 15.11
C GLU A 225 -6.03 -4.64 16.25
N LYS A 226 -6.55 -4.51 17.47
CA LYS A 226 -6.01 -5.20 18.65
C LYS A 226 -6.80 -6.47 19.05
N GLY A 227 -7.92 -6.72 18.41
CA GLY A 227 -8.75 -7.93 18.56
C GLY A 227 -8.56 -8.85 17.37
#